data_ae397ec256392056c1e39716364fe64a
#
_entry.id   ae397ec256392056c1e39716364fe64a
#
_cell.length_a   1.000
_cell.length_b   1.000
_cell.length_c   1.000
_cell.angle_alpha   90.00
_cell.angle_beta   90.00
_cell.angle_gamma   90.00
#
_symmetry.space_group_name_H-M   'P 1'
#
loop_
_entity.id
_entity.type
_entity.pdbx_description
1 polymer ?
#
loop_
_entity_poly.entity_id
_entity_poly.type
_entity_poly.pdbx_seq_one_letter_code
_entity_poly.pdbx_strand_id
1 'polypeptide(L)'
;MRTKGNKLLKRGRTVALAAVLFCTLILGTMALAPPIRLEAASINGLPINQKLQTINASSRYGNGIKYIVVHYTGAPGSAANNATYFSTGYRGASAHYFVGYSGEVWQSVSDSLAAWSVGGNKYPGTKGGSVYGKCTNYNSINIEMCVRTSGSRSDTSKDWYFENATINSTVKLVQGLMKKYNVPLSRVVRHYDVVGKYCPNPFVLNDDPVTWSSFKSMVAGDKDLPPDTGSSSTSGKPSAPSTGGSVSASGINVRYQAYVNGQWLPWVTNYNNVSSDGYAGIPCRAVTGLKAYTVGSQSAVGNLQYRVHLRGGRWLPWVTDASGKAPNDYAGIYGHVIDGIQVKLVNKPGYHAEVRVQLTDRTGWLSWSSQYSKGADAYAGIYGIGIDRVQIRIVKN
;
A
#
# COMPACT_ATOMS: atom_id res chain seq x y z
N MET A 1 -23.26 -82.89 0.00
CA MET A 1 -22.68 -83.69 -1.11
C MET A 1 -21.37 -83.03 -1.51
N ARG A 2 -20.30 -83.63 -1.12
CA ARG A 2 -19.28 -84.32 -1.97
C ARG A 2 -18.62 -83.33 -2.90
N THR A 3 -17.32 -83.14 -3.04
CA THR A 3 -16.10 -83.84 -2.56
C THR A 3 -14.92 -83.14 -3.18
N LYS A 4 -13.84 -83.03 -2.44
CA LYS A 4 -12.46 -83.45 -2.76
C LYS A 4 -11.84 -82.76 -4.01
N GLY A 5 -10.64 -82.42 -4.04
CA GLY A 5 -9.47 -82.73 -3.24
C GLY A 5 -8.19 -82.30 -3.93
N ASN A 6 -7.27 -82.06 -3.05
CA ASN A 6 -5.90 -82.56 -3.06
C ASN A 6 -4.89 -82.30 -4.16
N LYS A 7 -3.80 -81.67 -3.69
CA LYS A 7 -2.39 -82.09 -3.81
C LYS A 7 -1.71 -81.83 -5.17
N LEU A 8 -0.51 -81.30 -5.24
CA LEU A 8 0.75 -81.78 -4.68
C LEU A 8 1.87 -80.73 -4.82
N LEU A 9 2.72 -80.74 -3.86
CA LEU A 9 4.08 -80.19 -3.85
C LEU A 9 4.92 -80.69 -5.05
N LYS A 10 5.90 -79.86 -5.47
CA LYS A 10 7.31 -80.25 -5.70
C LYS A 10 8.18 -79.03 -5.89
N ARG A 11 9.01 -78.78 -4.97
CA ARG A 11 10.48 -78.75 -4.90
C ARG A 11 11.19 -78.50 -6.22
N GLY A 12 12.05 -77.46 -6.23
CA GLY A 12 13.11 -77.32 -7.21
C GLY A 12 13.97 -76.10 -7.04
N ARG A 13 14.97 -76.20 -6.19
CA ARG A 13 16.37 -75.77 -6.29
C ARG A 13 16.68 -74.35 -6.68
N THR A 14 17.25 -73.68 -5.73
CA THR A 14 18.25 -72.61 -5.69
C THR A 14 19.19 -72.58 -6.89
N VAL A 15 19.25 -71.48 -7.58
CA VAL A 15 20.44 -71.04 -8.31
C VAL A 15 20.71 -69.59 -7.91
N ALA A 16 21.79 -69.45 -7.14
CA ALA A 16 22.36 -68.14 -6.86
C ALA A 16 23.08 -67.67 -8.12
N LEU A 17 22.63 -66.58 -8.71
CA LEU A 17 23.42 -65.84 -9.67
C LEU A 17 23.80 -64.49 -9.09
N ALA A 18 25.10 -64.37 -8.80
CA ALA A 18 25.71 -63.13 -8.39
C ALA A 18 25.64 -62.10 -9.52
N ALA A 19 24.78 -61.12 -9.40
CA ALA A 19 24.83 -59.93 -10.24
C ALA A 19 25.77 -58.90 -9.57
N VAL A 20 26.95 -58.72 -10.12
CA VAL A 20 27.87 -57.67 -9.82
C VAL A 20 27.22 -56.36 -10.21
N LEU A 21 26.87 -55.58 -9.17
CA LEU A 21 26.31 -54.24 -9.37
C LEU A 21 27.45 -53.29 -9.72
N PHE A 22 27.58 -52.94 -11.01
CA PHE A 22 28.39 -51.79 -11.45
C PHE A 22 27.58 -50.51 -11.09
N CYS A 23 27.81 -49.96 -9.92
CA CYS A 23 27.39 -48.61 -9.58
C CYS A 23 28.30 -47.61 -10.28
N THR A 24 27.93 -47.23 -11.52
CA THR A 24 28.48 -46.00 -12.10
C THR A 24 27.84 -44.82 -11.39
N LEU A 25 28.63 -44.15 -10.58
CA LEU A 25 28.31 -42.87 -9.94
C LEU A 25 28.18 -41.82 -11.05
N ILE A 26 26.97 -41.60 -11.56
CA ILE A 26 26.69 -40.40 -12.32
C ILE A 26 26.46 -39.28 -11.32
N LEU A 27 27.52 -38.53 -11.00
CA LEU A 27 27.41 -37.21 -10.40
C LEU A 27 26.73 -36.27 -11.42
N GLY A 28 25.43 -36.37 -11.53
CA GLY A 28 24.62 -35.36 -12.17
C GLY A 28 24.67 -34.09 -11.31
N THR A 29 25.37 -33.09 -11.78
CA THR A 29 25.24 -31.73 -11.26
C THR A 29 23.77 -31.36 -11.43
N MET A 30 22.97 -31.47 -10.37
CA MET A 30 21.69 -30.79 -10.29
C MET A 30 21.98 -29.30 -10.36
N ALA A 31 21.91 -28.76 -11.57
CA ALA A 31 21.78 -27.32 -11.73
C ALA A 31 20.52 -26.92 -10.95
N LEU A 32 20.71 -26.28 -9.79
CA LEU A 32 19.60 -25.65 -9.10
C LEU A 32 18.93 -24.72 -10.11
N ALA A 33 17.69 -25.06 -10.49
CA ALA A 33 16.88 -24.14 -11.27
C ALA A 33 16.87 -22.79 -10.52
N PRO A 34 17.11 -21.67 -11.22
CA PRO A 34 17.08 -20.38 -10.58
C PRO A 34 15.73 -20.21 -9.87
N PRO A 35 15.69 -19.62 -8.67
CA PRO A 35 14.44 -19.43 -7.95
C PRO A 35 13.47 -18.72 -8.89
N ILE A 36 12.28 -19.30 -9.07
CA ILE A 36 11.19 -18.68 -9.82
C ILE A 36 10.87 -17.40 -9.07
N ARG A 37 11.40 -16.29 -9.57
CA ARG A 37 11.05 -14.96 -9.09
C ARG A 37 9.63 -14.73 -9.59
N LEU A 38 8.66 -14.84 -8.70
CA LEU A 38 7.29 -14.41 -8.98
C LEU A 38 7.37 -12.90 -9.26
N GLU A 39 7.40 -12.51 -10.52
CA GLU A 39 7.34 -11.10 -10.86
C GLU A 39 6.03 -10.54 -10.32
N ALA A 40 6.13 -9.49 -9.52
CA ALA A 40 4.95 -8.79 -9.04
C ALA A 40 4.12 -8.33 -10.25
N ALA A 41 2.81 -8.58 -10.21
CA ALA A 41 1.93 -8.16 -11.28
C ALA A 41 2.14 -6.66 -11.56
N SER A 42 2.31 -6.29 -12.82
CA SER A 42 2.49 -4.89 -13.20
C SER A 42 1.61 -4.54 -14.40
N ILE A 43 1.16 -3.29 -14.47
CA ILE A 43 0.40 -2.74 -15.60
C ILE A 43 1.07 -1.42 -15.99
N ASN A 44 1.56 -1.34 -17.22
CA ASN A 44 2.25 -0.15 -17.76
C ASN A 44 3.37 0.37 -16.82
N GLY A 45 4.17 -0.57 -16.29
CA GLY A 45 5.27 -0.27 -15.36
C GLY A 45 4.84 0.06 -13.92
N LEU A 46 3.54 0.09 -13.62
CA LEU A 46 3.04 0.26 -12.25
C LEU A 46 3.00 -1.09 -11.53
N PRO A 47 3.67 -1.23 -10.39
CA PRO A 47 3.49 -2.40 -9.52
C PRO A 47 2.05 -2.48 -9.02
N ILE A 48 1.45 -3.67 -9.10
CA ILE A 48 0.07 -3.91 -8.64
C ILE A 48 0.12 -4.76 -7.37
N ASN A 49 -0.23 -4.15 -6.25
CA ASN A 49 -0.49 -4.89 -5.02
C ASN A 49 -1.83 -5.63 -5.17
N GLN A 50 -1.92 -6.84 -4.64
CA GLN A 50 -3.14 -7.64 -4.77
C GLN A 50 -3.75 -7.98 -3.41
N LYS A 51 -5.05 -7.76 -3.31
CA LYS A 51 -5.90 -8.25 -2.24
C LYS A 51 -7.23 -8.69 -2.84
N LEU A 52 -7.14 -9.77 -3.65
CA LEU A 52 -8.26 -10.25 -4.44
C LEU A 52 -9.36 -10.84 -3.57
N GLN A 53 -10.60 -10.53 -3.92
CA GLN A 53 -11.82 -11.03 -3.30
C GLN A 53 -12.88 -11.37 -4.35
N THR A 54 -13.82 -12.24 -3.99
CA THR A 54 -14.96 -12.63 -4.81
C THR A 54 -16.30 -12.38 -4.13
N ILE A 55 -16.30 -11.95 -2.86
CA ILE A 55 -17.50 -11.74 -2.03
C ILE A 55 -18.40 -10.66 -2.64
N ASN A 56 -17.79 -9.64 -3.25
CA ASN A 56 -18.46 -8.50 -3.85
C ASN A 56 -18.21 -8.45 -5.36
N ALA A 57 -18.24 -9.58 -6.03
CA ALA A 57 -17.99 -9.68 -7.46
C ALA A 57 -18.89 -10.77 -8.06
N SER A 58 -19.05 -10.74 -9.38
CA SER A 58 -19.80 -11.74 -10.12
C SER A 58 -19.08 -12.14 -11.42
N SER A 59 -19.52 -13.21 -12.06
CA SER A 59 -19.08 -13.54 -13.41
C SER A 59 -19.40 -12.40 -14.39
N ARG A 60 -18.63 -12.24 -15.43
CA ARG A 60 -18.94 -11.34 -16.56
C ARG A 60 -19.96 -11.92 -17.55
N TYR A 61 -20.38 -13.16 -17.35
CA TYR A 61 -21.33 -13.87 -18.23
C TYR A 61 -20.97 -13.77 -19.72
N GLY A 62 -19.69 -13.94 -20.06
CA GLY A 62 -19.19 -13.86 -21.43
C GLY A 62 -19.00 -12.43 -21.97
N ASN A 63 -19.31 -11.39 -21.20
CA ASN A 63 -19.08 -10.03 -21.65
C ASN A 63 -17.58 -9.67 -21.64
N GLY A 64 -17.10 -9.16 -22.76
CA GLY A 64 -15.78 -8.55 -22.85
C GLY A 64 -15.72 -7.19 -22.18
N ILE A 65 -14.51 -6.77 -21.81
CA ILE A 65 -14.25 -5.43 -21.24
C ILE A 65 -14.34 -4.41 -22.37
N LYS A 66 -15.26 -3.45 -22.26
CA LYS A 66 -15.54 -2.41 -23.26
C LYS A 66 -15.35 -1.00 -22.73
N TYR A 67 -15.34 -0.82 -21.40
CA TYR A 67 -15.25 0.46 -20.74
C TYR A 67 -14.21 0.41 -19.61
N ILE A 68 -13.59 1.56 -19.33
CA ILE A 68 -12.84 1.84 -18.13
C ILE A 68 -13.56 2.99 -17.43
N VAL A 69 -13.96 2.77 -16.18
CA VAL A 69 -14.72 3.75 -15.40
C VAL A 69 -13.88 4.26 -14.25
N VAL A 70 -13.78 5.59 -14.17
CA VAL A 70 -13.05 6.28 -13.11
C VAL A 70 -14.05 6.74 -12.05
N HIS A 71 -13.70 6.48 -10.80
CA HIS A 71 -14.45 6.82 -9.60
C HIS A 71 -13.56 7.59 -8.61
N TYR A 72 -14.16 8.06 -7.53
CA TYR A 72 -13.46 8.48 -6.32
C TYR A 72 -14.05 7.75 -5.12
N THR A 73 -13.23 7.52 -4.10
CA THR A 73 -13.64 6.72 -2.93
C THR A 73 -14.75 7.37 -2.09
N GLY A 74 -15.07 8.65 -2.33
CA GLY A 74 -16.11 9.39 -1.60
C GLY A 74 -15.85 9.55 -0.09
N ALA A 75 -14.71 9.07 0.36
CA ALA A 75 -14.22 9.20 1.73
C ALA A 75 -12.69 9.11 1.74
N PRO A 76 -11.98 9.89 2.58
CA PRO A 76 -10.56 9.74 2.76
C PRO A 76 -10.19 8.34 3.28
N GLY A 77 -9.21 7.70 2.64
CA GLY A 77 -8.71 6.38 3.00
C GLY A 77 -7.64 5.92 2.01
N SER A 78 -6.64 5.14 2.45
CA SER A 78 -5.62 4.61 1.56
C SER A 78 -6.18 3.51 0.64
N ALA A 79 -5.50 3.24 -0.48
CA ALA A 79 -5.87 2.16 -1.39
C ALA A 79 -5.86 0.79 -0.70
N ALA A 80 -4.87 0.53 0.16
CA ALA A 80 -4.79 -0.69 0.97
C ALA A 80 -5.99 -0.85 1.92
N ASN A 81 -6.43 0.24 2.57
CA ASN A 81 -7.59 0.22 3.47
C ASN A 81 -8.88 -0.07 2.70
N ASN A 82 -9.06 0.56 1.54
CA ASN A 82 -10.21 0.30 0.68
C ASN A 82 -10.22 -1.15 0.17
N ALA A 83 -9.10 -1.66 -0.34
CA ALA A 83 -8.98 -3.07 -0.75
C ALA A 83 -9.30 -4.02 0.41
N THR A 84 -8.85 -3.69 1.63
CA THR A 84 -9.15 -4.48 2.84
C THR A 84 -10.63 -4.41 3.19
N TYR A 85 -11.24 -3.24 3.18
CA TYR A 85 -12.65 -3.05 3.51
C TYR A 85 -13.55 -3.93 2.64
N PHE A 86 -13.33 -3.93 1.32
CA PHE A 86 -14.14 -4.72 0.39
C PHE A 86 -13.81 -6.22 0.40
N SER A 87 -12.64 -6.63 0.94
CA SER A 87 -12.25 -8.05 1.03
C SER A 87 -12.68 -8.74 2.33
N THR A 88 -13.14 -8.00 3.34
CA THR A 88 -13.45 -8.54 4.68
C THR A 88 -14.93 -8.77 4.95
N GLY A 89 -15.79 -8.62 3.96
CA GLY A 89 -17.22 -8.90 4.10
C GLY A 89 -18.06 -8.44 2.92
N TYR A 90 -19.32 -8.83 2.93
CA TYR A 90 -20.28 -8.38 1.92
C TYR A 90 -20.57 -6.88 2.09
N ARG A 91 -20.41 -6.11 1.00
CA ARG A 91 -20.62 -4.65 0.97
C ARG A 91 -21.65 -4.23 -0.06
N GLY A 92 -22.06 -5.11 -0.96
CA GLY A 92 -22.94 -4.80 -2.08
C GLY A 92 -22.30 -3.87 -3.13
N ALA A 93 -21.01 -3.61 -3.01
CA ALA A 93 -20.21 -2.77 -3.91
C ALA A 93 -18.74 -3.23 -3.93
N SER A 94 -18.01 -2.88 -4.98
CA SER A 94 -16.56 -3.13 -5.09
C SER A 94 -15.96 -2.36 -6.26
N ALA A 95 -14.63 -2.38 -6.37
CA ALA A 95 -13.89 -1.92 -7.55
C ALA A 95 -12.81 -2.91 -7.93
N HIS A 96 -12.32 -2.85 -9.17
CA HIS A 96 -11.19 -3.66 -9.60
C HIS A 96 -9.89 -3.13 -8.98
N TYR A 97 -9.70 -1.82 -9.05
CA TYR A 97 -8.48 -1.16 -8.61
C TYR A 97 -8.77 0.02 -7.69
N PHE A 98 -7.89 0.22 -6.71
CA PHE A 98 -7.80 1.42 -5.89
C PHE A 98 -6.43 2.06 -6.11
N VAL A 99 -6.40 3.36 -6.39
CA VAL A 99 -5.16 4.13 -6.57
C VAL A 99 -5.00 5.07 -5.39
N GLY A 100 -3.93 4.90 -4.63
CA GLY A 100 -3.70 5.60 -3.37
C GLY A 100 -3.03 6.95 -3.53
N TYR A 101 -2.81 7.61 -2.40
CA TYR A 101 -2.31 8.99 -2.33
C TYR A 101 -0.87 9.16 -2.83
N SER A 102 -0.03 8.14 -2.71
CA SER A 102 1.33 8.10 -3.25
C SER A 102 1.41 7.41 -4.61
N GLY A 103 0.26 7.16 -5.23
CA GLY A 103 0.16 6.49 -6.52
C GLY A 103 0.25 4.96 -6.44
N GLU A 104 0.29 4.37 -5.26
CA GLU A 104 0.25 2.92 -5.08
C GLU A 104 -1.08 2.34 -5.60
N VAL A 105 -1.01 1.21 -6.32
CA VAL A 105 -2.17 0.57 -6.91
C VAL A 105 -2.45 -0.75 -6.22
N TRP A 106 -3.71 -0.95 -5.81
CA TRP A 106 -4.22 -2.19 -5.24
C TRP A 106 -5.32 -2.77 -6.11
N GLN A 107 -5.17 -4.04 -6.51
CA GLN A 107 -6.23 -4.79 -7.17
C GLN A 107 -7.04 -5.57 -6.14
N SER A 108 -8.35 -5.33 -6.10
CA SER A 108 -9.29 -5.97 -5.18
C SER A 108 -10.21 -6.99 -5.86
N VAL A 109 -10.53 -6.80 -7.15
CA VAL A 109 -11.29 -7.76 -7.94
C VAL A 109 -10.49 -8.11 -9.19
N SER A 110 -10.42 -9.40 -9.51
CA SER A 110 -9.79 -9.86 -10.75
C SER A 110 -10.48 -9.25 -11.98
N ASP A 111 -9.71 -8.89 -12.99
CA ASP A 111 -10.25 -8.40 -14.27
C ASP A 111 -11.20 -9.40 -14.96
N SER A 112 -11.06 -10.70 -14.66
CA SER A 112 -11.94 -11.76 -15.17
C SER A 112 -13.34 -11.75 -14.57
N LEU A 113 -13.52 -11.04 -13.44
CA LEU A 113 -14.79 -10.87 -12.74
C LEU A 113 -15.35 -9.47 -12.96
N ALA A 114 -16.64 -9.30 -12.71
CA ALA A 114 -17.31 -8.01 -12.70
C ALA A 114 -17.34 -7.44 -11.28
N ALA A 115 -16.66 -6.32 -11.04
CA ALA A 115 -16.81 -5.56 -9.82
C ALA A 115 -18.16 -4.81 -9.81
N TRP A 116 -18.76 -4.65 -8.64
CA TRP A 116 -20.06 -4.01 -8.47
C TRP A 116 -19.90 -2.51 -8.23
N SER A 117 -19.68 -1.73 -9.28
CA SER A 117 -19.34 -0.29 -9.19
C SER A 117 -20.31 0.63 -9.93
N VAL A 118 -20.84 0.18 -11.08
CA VAL A 118 -21.68 1.02 -11.98
C VAL A 118 -23.05 0.42 -12.26
N GLY A 119 -23.43 -0.60 -11.50
CA GLY A 119 -24.77 -1.17 -11.57
C GLY A 119 -25.79 -0.29 -10.87
N GLY A 120 -27.07 -0.54 -11.18
CA GLY A 120 -28.17 0.06 -10.46
C GLY A 120 -28.91 1.14 -11.23
N ASN A 121 -29.73 1.88 -10.49
CA ASN A 121 -30.62 2.91 -11.02
C ASN A 121 -29.84 4.20 -11.34
N LYS A 122 -30.45 5.03 -12.17
CA LYS A 122 -30.03 6.43 -12.36
C LYS A 122 -29.94 7.13 -10.99
N TYR A 123 -28.97 8.02 -10.86
CA TYR A 123 -28.88 8.86 -9.68
C TYR A 123 -30.15 9.68 -9.53
N PRO A 124 -30.71 9.82 -8.28
CA PRO A 124 -31.96 10.52 -8.05
C PRO A 124 -31.99 11.90 -8.70
N GLY A 125 -33.09 12.25 -9.35
CA GLY A 125 -33.27 13.53 -10.03
C GLY A 125 -32.53 13.67 -11.38
N THR A 126 -31.87 12.61 -11.89
CA THR A 126 -31.19 12.64 -13.19
C THR A 126 -31.81 11.70 -14.23
N LYS A 127 -31.47 11.92 -15.50
CA LYS A 127 -31.81 11.00 -16.60
C LYS A 127 -30.77 9.89 -16.79
N GLY A 128 -29.73 9.82 -15.91
CA GLY A 128 -28.53 9.03 -16.11
C GLY A 128 -27.52 9.77 -16.98
N GLY A 129 -26.32 9.20 -17.15
CA GLY A 129 -25.26 9.77 -17.98
C GLY A 129 -25.34 9.31 -19.44
N SER A 130 -24.40 9.77 -20.26
CA SER A 130 -24.35 9.56 -21.73
C SER A 130 -24.19 8.08 -22.13
N VAL A 131 -23.67 7.24 -21.24
CA VAL A 131 -23.49 5.79 -21.46
C VAL A 131 -24.37 4.94 -20.55
N TYR A 132 -25.42 5.51 -19.97
CA TYR A 132 -26.39 4.76 -19.16
C TYR A 132 -27.00 3.61 -19.97
N GLY A 133 -27.10 2.43 -19.34
CA GLY A 133 -27.58 1.21 -19.99
C GLY A 133 -26.59 0.55 -20.97
N LYS A 134 -25.51 1.24 -21.36
CA LYS A 134 -24.45 0.73 -22.25
C LYS A 134 -23.21 0.25 -21.47
N CYS A 135 -22.77 1.02 -20.48
CA CYS A 135 -21.71 0.66 -19.55
C CYS A 135 -22.33 -0.01 -18.32
N THR A 136 -21.89 -1.20 -17.98
CA THR A 136 -22.38 -2.03 -16.88
C THR A 136 -21.24 -2.64 -16.08
N ASN A 137 -21.51 -3.21 -14.92
CA ASN A 137 -20.54 -3.99 -14.15
C ASN A 137 -19.87 -5.09 -14.99
N TYR A 138 -20.64 -5.72 -15.89
CA TYR A 138 -20.19 -6.88 -16.65
C TYR A 138 -19.19 -6.53 -17.77
N ASN A 139 -19.21 -5.30 -18.28
CA ASN A 139 -18.40 -4.90 -19.42
C ASN A 139 -17.41 -3.77 -19.12
N SER A 140 -17.17 -3.47 -17.83
CA SER A 140 -16.26 -2.43 -17.41
C SER A 140 -15.18 -2.91 -16.46
N ILE A 141 -14.04 -2.18 -16.46
CA ILE A 141 -13.06 -2.13 -15.38
C ILE A 141 -13.30 -0.84 -14.61
N ASN A 142 -13.30 -0.93 -13.28
CA ASN A 142 -13.64 0.17 -12.39
C ASN A 142 -12.42 0.51 -11.51
N ILE A 143 -12.03 1.80 -11.50
CA ILE A 143 -10.87 2.32 -10.79
C ILE A 143 -11.34 3.38 -9.81
N GLU A 144 -11.09 3.17 -8.53
CA GLU A 144 -11.34 4.10 -7.44
C GLU A 144 -10.08 4.91 -7.14
N MET A 145 -10.14 6.20 -7.38
CA MET A 145 -9.10 7.15 -6.96
C MET A 145 -9.31 7.54 -5.50
N CYS A 146 -8.33 7.32 -4.65
CA CYS A 146 -8.37 7.78 -3.27
C CYS A 146 -8.38 9.31 -3.22
N VAL A 147 -9.37 9.86 -2.54
CA VAL A 147 -9.66 11.30 -2.53
C VAL A 147 -9.40 11.89 -1.15
N ARG A 148 -8.94 13.14 -1.13
CA ARG A 148 -8.86 13.97 0.08
C ARG A 148 -9.94 15.03 0.10
N THR A 149 -10.11 15.66 1.25
CA THR A 149 -11.00 16.82 1.39
C THR A 149 -10.34 17.88 2.27
N SER A 150 -10.52 19.14 1.92
CA SER A 150 -10.12 20.31 2.72
C SER A 150 -11.21 20.78 3.68
N GLY A 151 -12.43 20.21 3.59
CA GLY A 151 -13.57 20.63 4.40
C GLY A 151 -14.73 19.65 4.35
N SER A 152 -15.83 20.04 3.72
CA SER A 152 -17.07 19.28 3.65
C SER A 152 -16.91 17.94 2.92
N ARG A 153 -17.64 16.92 3.38
CA ARG A 153 -17.69 15.58 2.75
C ARG A 153 -18.98 15.35 1.95
N SER A 154 -19.74 16.41 1.67
CA SER A 154 -20.88 16.29 0.75
C SER A 154 -20.40 15.84 -0.62
N ASP A 155 -21.16 15.01 -1.32
CA ASP A 155 -20.87 14.56 -2.68
C ASP A 155 -20.92 15.71 -3.72
N THR A 156 -21.52 16.84 -3.35
CA THR A 156 -21.58 18.08 -4.15
C THR A 156 -20.58 19.15 -3.68
N SER A 157 -19.72 18.87 -2.68
CA SER A 157 -18.73 19.80 -2.18
C SER A 157 -17.58 19.99 -3.18
N LYS A 158 -17.05 21.22 -3.21
CA LYS A 158 -15.84 21.61 -3.93
C LYS A 158 -14.55 21.35 -3.13
N ASP A 159 -14.65 20.80 -1.93
CA ASP A 159 -13.52 20.55 -1.04
C ASP A 159 -12.76 19.26 -1.37
N TRP A 160 -13.29 18.43 -2.26
CA TRP A 160 -12.66 17.19 -2.68
C TRP A 160 -11.54 17.43 -3.70
N TYR A 161 -10.38 16.79 -3.50
CA TYR A 161 -9.24 16.88 -4.44
C TYR A 161 -8.44 15.58 -4.48
N PHE A 162 -7.68 15.42 -5.57
CA PHE A 162 -6.76 14.31 -5.77
C PHE A 162 -5.31 14.77 -5.57
N GLU A 163 -4.49 13.89 -5.01
CA GLU A 163 -3.04 14.06 -5.04
C GLU A 163 -2.52 13.85 -6.48
N ASN A 164 -1.50 14.59 -6.88
CA ASN A 164 -0.90 14.45 -8.20
C ASN A 164 -0.42 13.02 -8.48
N ALA A 165 0.18 12.35 -7.48
CA ALA A 165 0.59 10.97 -7.60
C ALA A 165 -0.58 10.01 -7.85
N THR A 166 -1.76 10.25 -7.25
CA THR A 166 -3.00 9.51 -7.54
C THR A 166 -3.42 9.70 -9.00
N ILE A 167 -3.39 10.94 -9.50
CA ILE A 167 -3.73 11.27 -10.89
C ILE A 167 -2.75 10.56 -11.84
N ASN A 168 -1.45 10.72 -11.63
CA ASN A 168 -0.38 10.20 -12.49
C ASN A 168 -0.44 8.68 -12.60
N SER A 169 -0.60 7.99 -11.48
CA SER A 169 -0.73 6.53 -11.47
C SER A 169 -2.04 6.07 -12.09
N THR A 170 -3.14 6.81 -11.90
CA THR A 170 -4.41 6.49 -12.57
C THR A 170 -4.30 6.65 -14.09
N VAL A 171 -3.64 7.70 -14.59
CA VAL A 171 -3.37 7.86 -16.03
C VAL A 171 -2.59 6.66 -16.58
N LYS A 172 -1.47 6.28 -15.95
CA LYS A 172 -0.66 5.13 -16.37
C LYS A 172 -1.45 3.82 -16.31
N LEU A 173 -2.25 3.60 -15.27
CA LEU A 173 -3.11 2.43 -15.12
C LEU A 173 -4.14 2.37 -16.25
N VAL A 174 -4.84 3.47 -16.52
CA VAL A 174 -5.83 3.58 -17.59
C VAL A 174 -5.19 3.30 -18.96
N GLN A 175 -4.03 3.90 -19.26
CA GLN A 175 -3.27 3.62 -20.49
C GLN A 175 -2.94 2.14 -20.64
N GLY A 176 -2.45 1.50 -19.58
CA GLY A 176 -2.13 0.08 -19.57
C GLY A 176 -3.36 -0.81 -19.79
N LEU A 177 -4.49 -0.48 -19.15
CA LEU A 177 -5.76 -1.21 -19.31
C LEU A 177 -6.38 -0.97 -20.69
N MET A 178 -6.31 0.24 -21.24
CA MET A 178 -6.71 0.53 -22.62
C MET A 178 -5.95 -0.36 -23.62
N LYS A 179 -4.63 -0.44 -23.48
CA LYS A 179 -3.79 -1.32 -24.32
C LYS A 179 -4.14 -2.78 -24.11
N LYS A 180 -4.28 -3.23 -22.87
CA LYS A 180 -4.54 -4.65 -22.53
C LYS A 180 -5.87 -5.16 -23.08
N TYR A 181 -6.91 -4.31 -23.06
CA TYR A 181 -8.28 -4.68 -23.42
C TYR A 181 -8.79 -4.04 -24.70
N ASN A 182 -7.93 -3.35 -25.43
CA ASN A 182 -8.28 -2.61 -26.65
C ASN A 182 -9.49 -1.65 -26.44
N VAL A 183 -9.48 -0.94 -25.31
CA VAL A 183 -10.53 0.03 -24.97
C VAL A 183 -10.12 1.40 -25.51
N PRO A 184 -10.90 2.02 -26.42
CA PRO A 184 -10.56 3.33 -26.96
C PRO A 184 -10.78 4.43 -25.90
N LEU A 185 -10.07 5.56 -26.03
CA LEU A 185 -10.17 6.71 -25.12
C LEU A 185 -11.61 7.21 -24.95
N SER A 186 -12.45 7.13 -25.98
CA SER A 186 -13.86 7.51 -25.92
C SER A 186 -14.69 6.67 -24.95
N ARG A 187 -14.20 5.51 -24.55
CA ARG A 187 -14.82 4.61 -23.57
C ARG A 187 -14.13 4.60 -22.21
N VAL A 188 -13.21 5.52 -21.99
CA VAL A 188 -12.75 5.91 -20.65
C VAL A 188 -13.71 6.97 -20.15
N VAL A 189 -14.52 6.64 -19.14
CA VAL A 189 -15.66 7.44 -18.69
C VAL A 189 -15.66 7.59 -17.17
N ARG A 190 -16.42 8.55 -16.65
CA ARG A 190 -16.68 8.72 -15.21
C ARG A 190 -17.91 7.90 -14.80
N HIS A 191 -18.04 7.60 -13.54
CA HIS A 191 -19.30 7.05 -13.02
C HIS A 191 -20.47 8.03 -13.28
N TYR A 192 -20.20 9.33 -13.26
CA TYR A 192 -21.15 10.37 -13.69
C TYR A 192 -21.72 10.11 -15.09
N ASP A 193 -20.87 9.73 -16.03
CA ASP A 193 -21.25 9.46 -17.41
C ASP A 193 -22.10 8.19 -17.54
N VAL A 194 -22.14 7.33 -16.50
CA VAL A 194 -23.00 6.13 -16.45
C VAL A 194 -24.34 6.46 -15.82
N VAL A 195 -24.38 6.86 -14.54
CA VAL A 195 -25.64 6.97 -13.79
C VAL A 195 -26.01 8.42 -13.41
N GLY A 196 -25.17 9.40 -13.68
CA GLY A 196 -25.41 10.81 -13.32
C GLY A 196 -24.96 11.17 -11.89
N LYS A 197 -24.33 10.26 -11.14
CA LYS A 197 -23.79 10.51 -9.80
C LYS A 197 -22.61 11.46 -9.88
N TYR A 198 -22.43 12.35 -8.88
CA TYR A 198 -21.24 13.20 -8.75
C TYR A 198 -19.97 12.37 -8.40
N CYS A 199 -19.54 11.54 -9.34
CA CYS A 199 -18.43 10.62 -9.16
C CYS A 199 -17.62 10.47 -10.49
N PRO A 200 -16.29 10.69 -10.46
CA PRO A 200 -15.52 11.27 -9.36
C PRO A 200 -15.80 12.76 -9.19
N ASN A 201 -16.10 13.19 -7.97
CA ASN A 201 -16.53 14.56 -7.70
C ASN A 201 -15.56 15.62 -8.27
N PRO A 202 -14.21 15.57 -8.04
CA PRO A 202 -13.30 16.59 -8.55
C PRO A 202 -13.36 16.72 -10.08
N PHE A 203 -13.58 15.62 -10.80
CA PHE A 203 -13.68 15.65 -12.27
C PHE A 203 -15.10 15.93 -12.80
N VAL A 204 -16.11 15.94 -11.94
CA VAL A 204 -17.47 16.34 -12.30
C VAL A 204 -17.66 17.84 -12.12
N LEU A 205 -17.22 18.37 -10.97
CA LEU A 205 -17.30 19.79 -10.67
C LEU A 205 -16.17 20.59 -11.34
N ASN A 206 -15.07 19.91 -11.73
CA ASN A 206 -13.86 20.48 -12.30
C ASN A 206 -13.23 21.58 -11.41
N ASP A 207 -13.30 21.38 -10.10
CA ASP A 207 -12.74 22.28 -9.09
C ASP A 207 -11.28 21.96 -8.72
N ASP A 208 -10.81 20.76 -9.09
CA ASP A 208 -9.42 20.35 -8.99
C ASP A 208 -8.60 21.06 -10.09
N PRO A 209 -7.34 21.42 -9.87
CA PRO A 209 -6.44 21.91 -10.91
C PRO A 209 -6.38 21.01 -12.15
N VAL A 210 -6.64 19.71 -12.00
CA VAL A 210 -6.76 18.76 -13.11
C VAL A 210 -8.23 18.47 -13.38
N THR A 211 -8.76 19.04 -14.43
CA THR A 211 -10.12 18.79 -14.92
C THR A 211 -10.25 17.42 -15.60
N TRP A 212 -11.48 16.92 -15.78
CA TRP A 212 -11.72 15.70 -16.57
C TRP A 212 -11.15 15.77 -17.99
N SER A 213 -11.27 16.92 -18.65
CA SER A 213 -10.68 17.13 -19.97
C SER A 213 -9.16 17.03 -19.94
N SER A 214 -8.51 17.67 -18.96
CA SER A 214 -7.07 17.55 -18.74
C SER A 214 -6.63 16.11 -18.48
N PHE A 215 -7.35 15.39 -17.62
CA PHE A 215 -7.10 13.98 -17.36
C PHE A 215 -7.17 13.14 -18.64
N LYS A 216 -8.18 13.34 -19.48
CA LYS A 216 -8.33 12.65 -20.76
C LYS A 216 -7.17 12.96 -21.72
N SER A 217 -6.71 14.21 -21.78
CA SER A 217 -5.55 14.61 -22.57
C SER A 217 -4.24 13.97 -22.09
N MET A 218 -4.07 13.82 -20.77
CA MET A 218 -2.93 13.08 -20.19
C MET A 218 -2.99 11.59 -20.55
N VAL A 219 -4.17 10.98 -20.50
CA VAL A 219 -4.36 9.58 -20.92
C VAL A 219 -4.06 9.41 -22.41
N ALA A 220 -4.40 10.38 -23.25
CA ALA A 220 -4.07 10.39 -24.68
C ALA A 220 -2.57 10.59 -24.95
N GLY A 221 -1.82 11.16 -24.00
CA GLY A 221 -0.43 11.60 -24.19
C GLY A 221 -0.30 12.99 -24.81
N ASP A 222 -1.39 13.75 -24.91
CA ASP A 222 -1.44 15.09 -25.50
C ASP A 222 -1.09 16.19 -24.48
N LYS A 223 -0.99 15.84 -23.21
CA LYS A 223 -0.68 16.75 -22.09
C LYS A 223 0.24 16.05 -21.10
N ASP A 224 1.21 16.79 -20.61
CA ASP A 224 2.10 16.33 -19.55
C ASP A 224 1.33 16.03 -18.27
N LEU A 225 1.86 15.05 -17.54
CA LEU A 225 1.37 14.73 -16.19
C LEU A 225 1.67 15.90 -15.25
N PRO A 226 0.78 16.22 -14.29
CA PRO A 226 1.10 17.21 -13.28
C PRO A 226 2.37 16.79 -12.55
N PRO A 227 3.27 17.72 -12.22
CA PRO A 227 4.48 17.38 -11.50
C PRO A 227 4.08 16.71 -10.20
N ASP A 228 4.60 15.51 -9.96
CA ASP A 228 4.54 14.93 -8.64
C ASP A 228 5.30 15.89 -7.73
N THR A 229 4.61 16.58 -6.86
CA THR A 229 5.22 17.44 -5.85
C THR A 229 6.04 16.62 -4.84
N GLY A 230 6.67 15.56 -5.32
CA GLY A 230 7.42 14.57 -4.56
C GLY A 230 8.27 13.58 -5.36
N SER A 231 8.63 13.82 -6.66
CA SER A 231 9.69 13.00 -7.27
C SER A 231 10.17 13.54 -8.62
N SER A 232 11.41 13.96 -8.69
CA SER A 232 12.15 14.09 -9.94
C SER A 232 12.69 12.73 -10.35
N SER A 233 12.20 12.18 -11.47
CA SER A 233 12.74 10.97 -12.06
C SER A 233 13.78 11.29 -13.12
N THR A 234 15.03 10.95 -12.87
CA THR A 234 16.00 10.64 -13.91
C THR A 234 16.08 9.13 -14.07
N SER A 235 16.02 8.68 -15.31
CA SER A 235 16.07 7.30 -15.76
C SER A 235 17.32 6.56 -15.29
N GLY A 236 17.15 5.37 -14.71
CA GLY A 236 18.23 4.41 -14.51
C GLY A 236 18.06 3.49 -13.31
N LYS A 237 17.70 2.21 -13.59
CA LYS A 237 17.76 1.02 -12.74
C LYS A 237 16.79 0.94 -11.56
N PRO A 238 16.07 -0.18 -11.33
CA PRO A 238 15.10 -0.32 -10.26
C PRO A 238 15.79 -0.29 -8.90
N SER A 239 15.70 0.84 -8.23
CA SER A 239 15.98 0.98 -6.81
C SER A 239 14.65 1.04 -6.06
N ALA A 240 14.62 0.44 -4.88
CA ALA A 240 13.48 0.35 -3.97
C ALA A 240 12.74 1.69 -3.79
N PRO A 241 11.42 1.69 -3.50
CA PRO A 241 10.60 2.89 -3.45
C PRO A 241 11.18 3.89 -2.44
N SER A 242 11.65 5.04 -2.95
CA SER A 242 12.03 6.17 -2.10
C SER A 242 10.76 6.93 -1.74
N THR A 243 10.31 6.79 -0.51
CA THR A 243 9.29 7.65 0.07
C THR A 243 9.84 9.06 0.19
N GLY A 244 9.29 10.00 -0.57
CA GLY A 244 9.69 11.40 -0.56
C GLY A 244 9.34 12.10 0.75
N GLY A 245 10.27 12.08 1.69
CA GLY A 245 10.29 13.02 2.80
C GLY A 245 11.03 14.29 2.38
N SER A 246 10.58 15.44 2.81
CA SER A 246 11.33 16.68 2.66
C SER A 246 12.76 16.47 3.16
N VAL A 247 13.76 16.79 2.32
CA VAL A 247 15.16 16.73 2.76
C VAL A 247 15.28 17.63 3.97
N SER A 248 15.73 17.06 5.10
CA SER A 248 16.03 17.86 6.30
C SER A 248 17.00 18.97 5.90
N ALA A 249 16.73 20.20 6.36
CA ALA A 249 17.63 21.33 6.15
C ALA A 249 19.06 21.06 6.67
N SER A 250 19.24 20.00 7.44
CA SER A 250 20.50 19.49 7.96
C SER A 250 21.30 18.61 6.98
N GLY A 251 20.72 18.17 5.86
CA GLY A 251 21.31 17.16 4.97
C GLY A 251 21.35 15.75 5.55
N ILE A 252 20.81 15.53 6.75
CA ILE A 252 20.69 14.23 7.42
C ILE A 252 19.22 13.83 7.38
N ASN A 253 18.93 12.69 6.75
CA ASN A 253 17.58 12.14 6.72
C ASN A 253 17.42 11.06 7.81
N VAL A 254 16.19 10.87 8.27
CA VAL A 254 15.80 9.77 9.17
C VAL A 254 14.75 8.90 8.49
N ARG A 255 14.95 7.58 8.54
CA ARG A 255 13.95 6.59 8.10
C ARG A 255 13.42 5.85 9.30
N TYR A 256 12.11 5.65 9.33
CA TYR A 256 11.44 4.96 10.42
C TYR A 256 10.19 4.25 9.94
N GLN A 257 9.78 3.22 10.66
CA GLN A 257 8.55 2.46 10.41
C GLN A 257 7.94 2.00 11.72
N ALA A 258 6.64 1.83 11.74
CA ALA A 258 5.88 1.32 12.88
C ALA A 258 5.35 -0.09 12.63
N TYR A 259 5.28 -0.90 13.69
CA TYR A 259 4.59 -2.18 13.69
C TYR A 259 3.18 -1.99 14.24
N VAL A 260 2.18 -2.27 13.42
CA VAL A 260 0.76 -2.05 13.72
C VAL A 260 -0.05 -3.23 13.18
N ASN A 261 -1.00 -3.72 13.96
CA ASN A 261 -1.91 -4.81 13.54
C ASN A 261 -1.17 -6.05 13.00
N GLY A 262 -0.07 -6.44 13.61
CA GLY A 262 0.64 -7.67 13.24
C GLY A 262 1.62 -7.54 12.08
N GLN A 263 1.89 -6.32 11.58
CA GLN A 263 2.81 -6.13 10.45
C GLN A 263 3.62 -4.84 10.55
N TRP A 264 4.81 -4.84 9.95
CA TRP A 264 5.58 -3.64 9.73
C TRP A 264 4.98 -2.84 8.57
N LEU A 265 4.71 -1.55 8.82
CA LEU A 265 4.24 -0.63 7.78
C LEU A 265 5.41 -0.22 6.87
N PRO A 266 5.16 0.37 5.69
CA PRO A 266 6.20 0.93 4.84
C PRO A 266 7.11 1.92 5.58
N TRP A 267 8.37 2.02 5.14
CA TRP A 267 9.32 2.98 5.66
C TRP A 267 8.93 4.41 5.29
N VAL A 268 8.96 5.29 6.28
CA VAL A 268 8.82 6.75 6.11
C VAL A 268 10.21 7.38 6.16
N THR A 269 10.48 8.34 5.28
CA THR A 269 11.72 9.12 5.29
C THR A 269 11.38 10.56 5.64
N ASN A 270 11.99 11.07 6.72
CA ASN A 270 11.65 12.36 7.32
C ASN A 270 10.15 12.44 7.67
N TYR A 271 9.58 13.64 7.70
CA TYR A 271 8.15 13.81 7.89
C TYR A 271 7.62 14.92 6.99
N ASN A 272 6.35 14.85 6.66
CA ASN A 272 5.62 16.00 6.14
C ASN A 272 4.26 16.09 6.85
N ASN A 273 3.68 17.28 6.87
CA ASN A 273 2.37 17.51 7.47
C ASN A 273 1.25 17.47 6.42
N VAL A 274 1.59 17.12 5.19
CA VAL A 274 0.74 17.27 4.00
C VAL A 274 0.14 15.92 3.59
N SER A 275 0.85 14.79 3.84
CA SER A 275 0.41 13.47 3.41
C SER A 275 0.42 12.43 4.51
N SER A 276 -0.32 11.33 4.30
CA SER A 276 -0.31 10.15 5.17
C SER A 276 1.05 9.44 5.20
N ASP A 277 1.91 9.70 4.22
CA ASP A 277 3.26 9.12 4.13
C ASP A 277 4.29 9.91 4.96
N GLY A 278 3.88 11.02 5.54
CA GLY A 278 4.70 11.86 6.42
C GLY A 278 4.77 11.39 7.87
N TYR A 279 4.24 10.21 8.19
CA TYR A 279 4.30 9.60 9.52
C TYR A 279 4.27 8.07 9.45
N ALA A 280 4.83 7.40 10.45
CA ALA A 280 4.70 5.96 10.61
C ALA A 280 3.54 5.65 11.59
N GLY A 281 2.57 4.85 11.14
CA GLY A 281 1.43 4.47 11.96
C GLY A 281 0.12 4.42 11.17
N ILE A 282 -0.96 4.11 11.87
CA ILE A 282 -2.33 4.09 11.33
C ILE A 282 -3.24 4.80 12.34
N PRO A 283 -4.04 5.80 11.92
CA PRO A 283 -4.98 6.48 12.81
C PRO A 283 -5.82 5.52 13.64
N CYS A 284 -5.93 5.79 14.95
CA CYS A 284 -6.68 4.98 15.92
C CYS A 284 -6.21 3.52 16.05
N ARG A 285 -5.00 3.18 15.63
CA ARG A 285 -4.41 1.84 15.78
C ARG A 285 -3.08 1.93 16.52
N ALA A 286 -3.00 1.28 17.66
CA ALA A 286 -1.82 1.37 18.50
C ALA A 286 -0.56 0.79 17.84
N VAL A 287 0.53 1.54 17.93
CA VAL A 287 1.88 1.10 17.57
C VAL A 287 2.39 0.15 18.65
N THR A 288 2.99 -0.97 18.24
CA THR A 288 3.56 -1.98 19.14
C THR A 288 5.03 -2.29 18.83
N GLY A 289 5.60 -1.63 17.82
CA GLY A 289 7.02 -1.70 17.49
C GLY A 289 7.45 -0.50 16.66
N LEU A 290 8.68 -0.06 16.83
CA LEU A 290 9.30 1.06 16.11
C LEU A 290 10.68 0.67 15.64
N LYS A 291 10.99 0.97 14.38
CA LYS A 291 12.34 0.96 13.80
C LYS A 291 12.69 2.35 13.30
N ALA A 292 13.93 2.77 13.49
CA ALA A 292 14.41 4.06 12.98
C ALA A 292 15.93 4.04 12.79
N TYR A 293 16.42 4.78 11.79
CA TYR A 293 17.85 4.97 11.54
C TYR A 293 18.09 6.22 10.69
N THR A 294 19.31 6.75 10.76
CA THR A 294 19.73 7.90 9.93
C THR A 294 20.19 7.46 8.55
N VAL A 295 19.96 8.31 7.54
CA VAL A 295 20.34 8.09 6.14
C VAL A 295 21.05 9.34 5.61
N GLY A 296 22.15 9.14 4.91
CA GLY A 296 22.96 10.21 4.31
C GLY A 296 24.34 9.71 3.93
N SER A 297 25.25 10.63 3.55
CA SER A 297 26.66 10.27 3.36
C SER A 297 27.28 9.87 4.70
N GLN A 298 28.25 8.97 4.69
CA GLN A 298 28.91 8.45 5.91
C GLN A 298 29.45 9.56 6.81
N SER A 299 29.93 10.66 6.26
CA SER A 299 30.40 11.83 7.01
C SER A 299 29.27 12.72 7.54
N ALA A 300 28.03 12.53 7.08
CA ALA A 300 26.91 13.38 7.43
C ALA A 300 26.04 12.79 8.55
N VAL A 301 25.98 11.45 8.69
CA VAL A 301 25.08 10.77 9.64
C VAL A 301 25.71 10.62 11.02
N GLY A 302 24.88 10.77 12.07
CA GLY A 302 25.16 10.29 13.41
C GLY A 302 24.46 8.95 13.65
N ASN A 303 24.50 8.47 14.90
CA ASN A 303 23.75 7.29 15.29
C ASN A 303 22.44 7.70 15.96
N LEU A 304 21.31 7.32 15.39
CA LEU A 304 20.02 7.53 16.00
C LEU A 304 19.77 6.45 17.05
N GLN A 305 19.61 6.88 18.30
CA GLN A 305 19.17 6.00 19.38
C GLN A 305 17.72 6.34 19.76
N TYR A 306 16.93 5.31 20.00
CA TYR A 306 15.54 5.46 20.42
C TYR A 306 15.13 4.34 21.34
N ARG A 307 14.13 4.61 22.17
CA ARG A 307 13.48 3.61 23.03
C ARG A 307 12.01 3.93 23.20
N VAL A 308 11.25 2.94 23.64
CA VAL A 308 9.81 3.06 23.85
C VAL A 308 9.43 2.66 25.27
N HIS A 309 8.36 3.28 25.78
CA HIS A 309 7.65 2.89 26.98
C HIS A 309 6.44 2.05 26.61
N LEU A 310 6.22 0.95 27.32
CA LEU A 310 5.06 0.08 27.14
C LEU A 310 3.94 0.52 28.09
N ARG A 311 2.73 0.60 27.58
CA ARG A 311 1.55 0.97 28.36
C ARG A 311 1.36 0.06 29.57
N GLY A 312 1.31 0.65 30.79
CA GLY A 312 1.24 -0.07 32.04
C GLY A 312 2.52 -0.82 32.44
N GLY A 313 3.63 -0.55 31.74
CA GLY A 313 4.90 -1.26 31.93
C GLY A 313 6.07 -0.31 32.22
N ARG A 314 7.13 -0.45 31.40
CA ARG A 314 8.41 0.23 31.60
C ARG A 314 9.03 0.70 30.32
N TRP A 315 10.05 1.55 30.39
CA TRP A 315 10.95 1.84 29.29
C TRP A 315 11.78 0.60 28.92
N LEU A 316 11.80 0.29 27.64
CA LEU A 316 12.68 -0.73 27.07
C LEU A 316 14.10 -0.17 26.88
N PRO A 317 15.10 -1.04 26.72
CA PRO A 317 16.46 -0.62 26.38
C PRO A 317 16.53 0.22 25.12
N TRP A 318 17.58 1.04 25.00
CA TRP A 318 17.88 1.82 23.81
C TRP A 318 18.25 0.90 22.63
N VAL A 319 17.70 1.20 21.48
CA VAL A 319 18.02 0.61 20.18
C VAL A 319 18.78 1.66 19.37
N THR A 320 19.78 1.24 18.61
CA THR A 320 20.62 2.13 17.78
C THR A 320 20.49 1.74 16.31
N ASP A 321 20.15 2.70 15.44
CA ASP A 321 20.14 2.59 13.98
C ASP A 321 19.59 1.26 13.44
N ALA A 322 18.38 0.91 13.86
CA ALA A 322 17.74 -0.33 13.45
C ALA A 322 17.35 -0.31 11.98
N SER A 323 18.19 -0.87 11.14
CA SER A 323 18.02 -0.91 9.69
C SER A 323 17.19 -2.09 9.17
N GLY A 324 16.69 -2.96 10.06
CA GLY A 324 15.96 -4.17 9.69
C GLY A 324 16.85 -5.37 9.32
N LYS A 325 18.15 -5.30 9.61
CA LYS A 325 19.13 -6.36 9.29
C LYS A 325 19.30 -7.40 10.39
N ALA A 326 18.93 -7.07 11.62
CA ALA A 326 19.02 -7.97 12.76
C ALA A 326 17.62 -8.35 13.29
N PRO A 327 17.42 -9.57 13.81
CA PRO A 327 16.11 -10.02 14.28
C PRO A 327 15.49 -9.14 15.36
N ASN A 328 16.31 -8.52 16.21
CA ASN A 328 15.90 -7.73 17.37
C ASN A 328 16.23 -6.25 17.25
N ASP A 329 16.35 -5.73 16.03
CA ASP A 329 16.70 -4.35 15.76
C ASP A 329 15.49 -3.40 15.79
N TYR A 330 14.60 -3.54 16.76
CA TYR A 330 13.45 -2.67 16.93
C TYR A 330 13.19 -2.39 18.40
N ALA A 331 12.55 -1.27 18.69
CA ALA A 331 12.04 -0.94 20.02
C ALA A 331 10.55 -1.30 20.10
N GLY A 332 10.20 -2.13 21.08
CA GLY A 332 8.83 -2.59 21.30
C GLY A 332 8.75 -4.07 21.67
N ILE A 333 7.55 -4.52 21.95
CA ILE A 333 7.19 -5.94 22.10
C ILE A 333 5.88 -6.14 21.34
N TYR A 334 5.84 -7.07 20.40
CA TYR A 334 4.64 -7.31 19.59
C TYR A 334 3.42 -7.59 20.47
N GLY A 335 2.32 -6.91 20.17
CA GLY A 335 1.09 -6.98 20.94
C GLY A 335 1.03 -6.07 22.18
N HIS A 336 2.15 -5.46 22.59
CA HIS A 336 2.19 -4.50 23.71
C HIS A 336 2.17 -3.06 23.19
N VAL A 337 1.17 -2.31 23.60
CA VAL A 337 0.96 -0.92 23.17
C VAL A 337 2.08 -0.02 23.66
N ILE A 338 2.62 0.80 22.77
CA ILE A 338 3.57 1.86 23.09
C ILE A 338 2.80 3.13 23.46
N ASP A 339 3.18 3.76 24.57
CA ASP A 339 2.60 5.00 25.07
C ASP A 339 3.63 6.11 25.36
N GLY A 340 4.91 5.84 25.06
CA GLY A 340 5.99 6.81 25.15
C GLY A 340 7.16 6.48 24.22
N ILE A 341 7.75 7.50 23.60
CA ILE A 341 8.93 7.37 22.73
C ILE A 341 9.96 8.42 23.11
N GLN A 342 11.22 8.02 23.20
CA GLN A 342 12.38 8.90 23.31
C GLN A 342 13.33 8.67 22.16
N VAL A 343 13.94 9.76 21.68
CA VAL A 343 14.97 9.73 20.63
C VAL A 343 16.16 10.59 21.05
N LYS A 344 17.35 10.22 20.58
CA LYS A 344 18.56 11.04 20.64
C LYS A 344 19.47 10.74 19.47
N LEU A 345 20.16 11.77 18.98
CA LEU A 345 21.22 11.62 17.99
C LEU A 345 22.57 11.69 18.71
N VAL A 346 23.40 10.67 18.52
CA VAL A 346 24.75 10.59 19.07
C VAL A 346 25.78 10.62 17.96
N ASN A 347 27.03 10.96 18.31
CA ASN A 347 28.16 11.03 17.35
C ASN A 347 27.94 12.03 16.20
N LYS A 348 27.14 13.07 16.41
CA LYS A 348 26.92 14.16 15.45
C LYS A 348 26.77 15.50 16.17
N PRO A 349 27.87 16.15 16.58
CA PRO A 349 27.81 17.47 17.19
C PRO A 349 27.10 18.50 16.29
N GLY A 350 26.38 19.43 16.89
CA GLY A 350 25.62 20.45 16.17
C GLY A 350 24.26 19.99 15.63
N TYR A 351 23.82 18.77 15.93
CA TYR A 351 22.52 18.23 15.55
C TYR A 351 21.89 17.42 16.66
N HIS A 352 20.54 17.34 16.65
CA HIS A 352 19.79 16.50 17.57
C HIS A 352 18.58 15.85 16.85
N ALA A 353 18.04 14.82 17.47
CA ALA A 353 16.82 14.17 17.02
C ALA A 353 15.61 14.67 17.81
N GLU A 354 14.48 14.79 17.12
CA GLU A 354 13.19 15.10 17.72
C GLU A 354 12.13 14.09 17.26
N VAL A 355 11.19 13.81 18.14
CA VAL A 355 10.05 12.94 17.89
C VAL A 355 8.77 13.61 18.37
N ARG A 356 7.67 13.41 17.64
CA ARG A 356 6.32 13.71 18.11
C ARG A 356 5.35 12.62 17.71
N VAL A 357 4.24 12.54 18.39
CA VAL A 357 3.25 11.47 18.20
C VAL A 357 1.83 12.01 18.17
N GLN A 358 0.93 11.21 17.60
CA GLN A 358 -0.50 11.30 17.84
C GLN A 358 -0.94 10.07 18.63
N LEU A 359 -2.03 10.25 19.37
CA LEU A 359 -2.56 9.26 20.30
C LEU A 359 -3.84 8.63 19.76
N THR A 360 -4.12 7.41 20.20
CA THR A 360 -5.27 6.62 19.71
C THR A 360 -6.63 7.21 20.09
N ASP A 361 -6.69 8.06 21.12
CA ASP A 361 -7.93 8.61 21.69
C ASP A 361 -8.26 10.04 21.24
N ARG A 362 -7.38 10.67 20.47
CA ARG A 362 -7.56 12.07 20.04
C ARG A 362 -6.90 12.37 18.71
N THR A 363 -7.30 13.47 18.12
CA THR A 363 -6.66 14.05 16.93
C THR A 363 -5.68 15.15 17.31
N GLY A 364 -4.65 15.33 16.51
CA GLY A 364 -3.63 16.35 16.70
C GLY A 364 -2.29 15.79 17.19
N TRP A 365 -1.21 16.41 16.72
CA TRP A 365 0.14 16.08 17.11
C TRP A 365 0.47 16.68 18.47
N LEU A 366 1.09 15.89 19.34
CA LEU A 366 1.75 16.43 20.53
C LEU A 366 2.97 17.27 20.11
N SER A 367 3.46 18.10 21.03
CA SER A 367 4.68 18.88 20.84
C SER A 367 5.87 17.98 20.51
N TRP A 368 6.89 18.54 19.84
CA TRP A 368 8.15 17.87 19.61
C TRP A 368 8.89 17.65 20.93
N SER A 369 9.37 16.44 21.13
CA SER A 369 10.23 16.03 22.22
C SER A 369 11.61 15.70 21.70
N SER A 370 12.67 16.11 22.39
CA SER A 370 14.06 15.87 22.02
C SER A 370 14.88 15.35 23.20
N GLN A 371 16.12 15.00 22.93
CA GLN A 371 17.09 14.65 23.98
C GLN A 371 17.38 15.78 24.97
N TYR A 372 17.01 17.02 24.66
CA TYR A 372 17.19 18.16 25.50
C TYR A 372 15.92 18.55 26.30
N SER A 373 14.79 17.95 25.96
CA SER A 373 13.51 18.19 26.65
C SER A 373 13.53 17.64 28.07
N LYS A 374 12.82 18.30 28.98
CA LYS A 374 12.75 17.96 30.41
C LYS A 374 11.30 17.87 30.88
N GLY A 375 11.09 17.27 32.05
CA GLY A 375 9.76 17.16 32.65
C GLY A 375 8.82 16.32 31.79
N ALA A 376 7.60 16.80 31.58
CA ALA A 376 6.57 16.12 30.79
C ALA A 376 6.95 15.98 29.32
N ASP A 377 7.78 16.88 28.79
CA ASP A 377 8.24 16.87 27.41
C ASP A 377 9.48 15.98 27.16
N ALA A 378 10.00 15.32 28.19
CA ALA A 378 11.17 14.45 28.09
C ALA A 378 10.95 13.21 27.20
N TYR A 379 9.71 12.98 26.77
CA TYR A 379 9.32 11.93 25.82
C TYR A 379 8.06 12.35 25.05
N ALA A 380 7.88 11.79 23.88
CA ALA A 380 6.65 11.96 23.10
C ALA A 380 5.65 10.87 23.49
N GLY A 381 4.49 11.26 24.01
CA GLY A 381 3.44 10.35 24.42
C GLY A 381 2.73 10.80 25.70
N ILE A 382 1.75 10.03 26.14
CA ILE A 382 1.08 10.17 27.43
C ILE A 382 0.90 8.75 28.00
N TYR A 383 1.44 8.48 29.17
CA TYR A 383 1.32 7.19 29.82
C TYR A 383 -0.15 6.76 29.94
N GLY A 384 -0.42 5.50 29.59
CA GLY A 384 -1.75 4.92 29.58
C GLY A 384 -2.51 5.07 28.25
N ILE A 385 -2.07 5.95 27.35
CA ILE A 385 -2.74 6.20 26.06
C ILE A 385 -1.83 5.74 24.93
N GLY A 386 -2.33 4.87 24.08
CA GLY A 386 -1.55 4.32 22.98
C GLY A 386 -1.18 5.37 21.93
N ILE A 387 0.01 5.23 21.38
CA ILE A 387 0.46 6.02 20.23
C ILE A 387 -0.05 5.36 18.95
N ASP A 388 -0.60 6.14 18.02
CA ASP A 388 -1.07 5.63 16.73
C ASP A 388 -0.23 6.12 15.54
N ARG A 389 0.47 7.24 15.66
CA ARG A 389 1.31 7.83 14.61
C ARG A 389 2.56 8.46 15.20
N VAL A 390 3.66 8.34 14.48
CA VAL A 390 4.98 8.82 14.89
C VAL A 390 5.59 9.66 13.76
N GLN A 391 6.20 10.78 14.11
CA GLN A 391 7.09 11.55 13.25
C GLN A 391 8.43 11.75 13.94
N ILE A 392 9.51 11.60 13.17
CA ILE A 392 10.88 11.82 13.64
C ILE A 392 11.58 12.77 12.68
N ARG A 393 12.41 13.68 13.20
CA ARG A 393 13.25 14.58 12.42
C ARG A 393 14.62 14.77 13.03
N ILE A 394 15.59 15.18 12.21
CA ILE A 394 16.90 15.64 12.65
C ILE A 394 16.96 17.16 12.48
N VAL A 395 17.38 17.83 13.49
CA VAL A 395 17.43 19.30 13.58
C VAL A 395 18.86 19.75 13.83
N LYS A 396 19.27 20.83 13.17
CA LYS A 396 20.52 21.54 13.46
C LYS A 396 20.32 22.41 14.71
N ASN A 397 21.28 22.37 15.63
CA ASN A 397 21.26 23.15 16.88
C ASN A 397 21.41 24.65 16.61
#